data_43c87ae17028088a16efb6d9b677f59a
#
_entry.id   43c87ae17028088a16efb6d9b677f59a
#
_cell.length_a   1.000
_cell.length_b   1.000
_cell.length_c   1.000
_cell.angle_alpha   90.00
_cell.angle_beta   90.00
_cell.angle_gamma   90.00
#
_symmetry.space_group_name_H-M   'P 1'
#
loop_
_entity.id
_entity.type
_entity.pdbx_description
1 polymer ?
#
loop_
_entity_poly.entity_id
_entity_poly.type
_entity_poly.pdbx_seq_one_letter_code
_entity_poly.pdbx_strand_id
1 'polypeptide(L)'
;MNINEASKLTGLSKDMIRFYEKQGLIYPRRNNENNYRSYDQTDLNLLVLIKQYSALGIELKVIQSLINDYNIDHALDSFNQQVEKLEFDAYWAKARYLNAKLYQKKLMMVKDNISYDIGKRNQGYYYPIESF
;
A
#
# COMPACT_ATOMS: atom_id res chain seq x y z
N MET A 1 -14.53 8.47 -24.33
CA MET A 1 -15.07 9.05 -23.07
C MET A 1 -14.12 10.14 -22.53
N ASN A 2 -14.65 11.06 -21.75
CA ASN A 2 -13.86 12.15 -21.20
C ASN A 2 -13.09 11.74 -19.93
N ILE A 3 -12.19 12.62 -19.43
CA ILE A 3 -11.37 12.34 -18.24
C ILE A 3 -12.20 12.13 -16.96
N ASN A 4 -13.38 12.74 -16.85
CA ASN A 4 -14.25 12.57 -15.68
C ASN A 4 -14.80 11.14 -15.62
N GLU A 5 -15.22 10.62 -16.78
CA GLU A 5 -15.71 9.25 -16.93
C GLU A 5 -14.58 8.24 -16.71
N ALA A 6 -13.40 8.47 -17.33
CA ALA A 6 -12.22 7.64 -17.13
C ALA A 6 -11.81 7.59 -15.62
N SER A 7 -11.80 8.73 -14.93
CA SER A 7 -11.51 8.83 -13.51
C SER A 7 -12.50 8.01 -12.66
N LYS A 8 -13.79 8.11 -12.95
CA LYS A 8 -14.83 7.34 -12.23
C LYS A 8 -14.68 5.84 -12.43
N LEU A 9 -14.42 5.40 -13.66
CA LEU A 9 -14.33 3.97 -14.00
C LEU A 9 -13.06 3.32 -13.48
N THR A 10 -11.92 4.03 -13.50
CA THR A 10 -10.63 3.48 -13.05
C THR A 10 -10.37 3.70 -11.56
N GLY A 11 -11.11 4.64 -10.93
CA GLY A 11 -10.85 5.07 -9.56
C GLY A 11 -9.52 5.82 -9.40
N LEU A 12 -8.98 6.37 -10.50
CA LEU A 12 -7.80 7.24 -10.49
C LEU A 12 -8.22 8.71 -10.48
N SER A 13 -7.45 9.57 -9.82
CA SER A 13 -7.66 11.01 -9.94
C SER A 13 -7.33 11.49 -11.35
N LYS A 14 -7.96 12.58 -11.80
CA LYS A 14 -7.66 13.19 -13.10
C LYS A 14 -6.19 13.57 -13.25
N ASP A 15 -5.56 14.00 -12.16
CA ASP A 15 -4.15 14.38 -12.14
C ASP A 15 -3.25 13.17 -12.32
N MET A 16 -3.60 12.01 -11.75
CA MET A 16 -2.90 10.75 -12.00
C MET A 16 -3.03 10.30 -13.44
N ILE A 17 -4.22 10.42 -14.05
CA ILE A 17 -4.43 10.09 -15.46
C ILE A 17 -3.57 10.98 -16.35
N ARG A 18 -3.55 12.30 -16.10
CA ARG A 18 -2.69 13.26 -16.83
C ARG A 18 -1.20 12.98 -16.61
N PHE A 19 -0.82 12.57 -15.41
CA PHE A 19 0.54 12.17 -15.11
C PHE A 19 0.97 10.97 -15.95
N TYR A 20 0.14 9.92 -16.02
CA TYR A 20 0.43 8.74 -16.85
C TYR A 20 0.49 9.05 -18.34
N GLU A 21 -0.37 9.94 -18.85
CA GLU A 21 -0.27 10.47 -20.21
C GLU A 21 1.09 11.18 -20.43
N LYS A 22 1.49 12.06 -19.50
CA LYS A 22 2.76 12.77 -19.57
C LYS A 22 3.98 11.83 -19.51
N GLN A 23 3.86 10.71 -18.80
CA GLN A 23 4.89 9.68 -18.74
C GLN A 23 4.90 8.74 -19.97
N GLY A 24 4.00 8.93 -20.93
CA GLY A 24 3.91 8.10 -22.13
C GLY A 24 3.42 6.66 -21.86
N LEU A 25 2.57 6.49 -20.86
CA LEU A 25 1.98 5.19 -20.52
C LEU A 25 0.61 4.99 -21.20
N ILE A 26 -0.07 6.07 -21.54
CA ILE A 26 -1.31 6.09 -22.30
C ILE A 26 -1.25 7.23 -23.34
N TYR A 27 -1.96 7.06 -24.43
CA TYR A 27 -2.00 8.01 -25.55
C TYR A 27 -3.45 8.30 -25.96
N PRO A 28 -4.23 9.03 -25.14
CA PRO A 28 -5.62 9.29 -25.45
C PRO A 28 -5.75 10.10 -26.74
N ARG A 29 -6.72 9.73 -27.57
CA ARG A 29 -7.02 10.45 -28.79
C ARG A 29 -7.52 11.84 -28.46
N ARG A 30 -7.30 12.77 -29.39
CA ARG A 30 -7.92 14.12 -29.36
C ARG A 30 -9.03 14.21 -30.34
N ASN A 31 -10.14 14.76 -29.91
CA ASN A 31 -11.25 15.07 -30.79
C ASN A 31 -10.84 16.20 -31.75
N ASN A 32 -11.06 16.00 -33.06
CA ASN A 32 -10.65 16.93 -34.10
C ASN A 32 -11.41 18.27 -34.04
N GLU A 33 -12.62 18.30 -33.47
CA GLU A 33 -13.47 19.48 -33.45
C GLU A 33 -13.15 20.43 -32.28
N ASN A 34 -12.81 19.87 -31.12
CA ASN A 34 -12.67 20.65 -29.90
C ASN A 34 -11.35 20.41 -29.15
N ASN A 35 -10.45 19.59 -29.71
CA ASN A 35 -9.15 19.21 -29.16
C ASN A 35 -9.19 18.60 -27.73
N TYR A 36 -10.36 18.16 -27.25
CA TYR A 36 -10.50 17.49 -25.98
C TYR A 36 -9.98 16.05 -26.02
N ARG A 37 -9.42 15.58 -24.92
CA ARG A 37 -8.97 14.19 -24.75
C ARG A 37 -10.15 13.24 -24.75
N SER A 38 -10.01 12.15 -25.49
CA SER A 38 -10.97 11.04 -25.52
C SER A 38 -10.25 9.75 -25.19
N TYR A 39 -10.68 9.11 -24.11
CA TYR A 39 -10.13 7.84 -23.61
C TYR A 39 -10.98 6.69 -24.17
N ASP A 40 -10.33 5.70 -24.73
CA ASP A 40 -11.00 4.49 -25.23
C ASP A 40 -10.88 3.34 -24.21
N GLN A 41 -11.40 2.16 -24.55
CA GLN A 41 -11.34 1.00 -23.67
C GLN A 41 -9.91 0.52 -23.43
N THR A 42 -9.03 0.66 -24.40
CA THR A 42 -7.62 0.29 -24.26
C THR A 42 -6.92 1.18 -23.25
N ASP A 43 -7.15 2.50 -23.31
CA ASP A 43 -6.64 3.45 -22.33
C ASP A 43 -7.10 3.10 -20.91
N LEU A 44 -8.38 2.74 -20.75
CA LEU A 44 -8.93 2.35 -19.45
C LEU A 44 -8.27 1.08 -18.91
N ASN A 45 -8.11 0.08 -19.76
CA ASN A 45 -7.46 -1.19 -19.37
C ASN A 45 -6.01 -0.95 -18.94
N LEU A 46 -5.26 -0.11 -19.65
CA LEU A 46 -3.91 0.27 -19.30
C LEU A 46 -3.87 1.05 -17.98
N LEU A 47 -4.77 2.00 -17.76
CA LEU A 47 -4.87 2.75 -16.50
C LEU A 47 -5.12 1.82 -15.30
N VAL A 48 -6.01 0.84 -15.45
CA VAL A 48 -6.28 -0.15 -14.40
C VAL A 48 -5.04 -1.02 -14.14
N LEU A 49 -4.37 -1.50 -15.18
CA LEU A 49 -3.15 -2.30 -15.08
C LEU A 49 -2.03 -1.52 -14.39
N ILE A 50 -1.78 -0.27 -14.79
CA ILE A 50 -0.79 0.61 -14.17
C ILE A 50 -1.08 0.80 -12.68
N LYS A 51 -2.35 1.06 -12.34
CA LYS A 51 -2.79 1.20 -10.95
C LYS A 51 -2.51 -0.06 -10.13
N GLN A 52 -2.84 -1.24 -10.66
CA GLN A 52 -2.61 -2.51 -9.97
C GLN A 52 -1.13 -2.78 -9.75
N TYR A 53 -0.29 -2.61 -10.76
CA TYR A 53 1.16 -2.85 -10.64
C TYR A 53 1.84 -1.84 -9.71
N SER A 54 1.45 -0.57 -9.79
CA SER A 54 1.94 0.48 -8.88
C SER A 54 1.55 0.19 -7.43
N ALA A 55 0.35 -0.35 -7.19
CA ALA A 55 -0.10 -0.74 -5.85
C ALA A 55 0.72 -1.91 -5.26
N LEU A 56 1.30 -2.76 -6.12
CA LEU A 56 2.23 -3.82 -5.71
C LEU A 56 3.66 -3.31 -5.48
N GLY A 57 3.94 -2.03 -5.75
CA GLY A 57 5.26 -1.44 -5.62
C GLY A 57 6.18 -1.63 -6.83
N ILE A 58 5.64 -2.03 -7.99
CA ILE A 58 6.40 -2.10 -9.24
C ILE A 58 6.69 -0.69 -9.73
N GLU A 59 7.96 -0.43 -10.07
CA GLU A 59 8.38 0.88 -10.55
C GLU A 59 7.74 1.25 -11.90
N LEU A 60 7.39 2.51 -12.05
CA LEU A 60 6.69 3.00 -13.23
C LEU A 60 7.47 2.76 -14.54
N LYS A 61 8.80 2.85 -14.49
CA LYS A 61 9.65 2.57 -15.66
C LYS A 61 9.60 1.11 -16.12
N VAL A 62 9.40 0.17 -15.17
CA VAL A 62 9.24 -1.26 -15.48
C VAL A 62 7.88 -1.48 -16.15
N ILE A 63 6.82 -0.85 -15.61
CA ILE A 63 5.49 -0.88 -16.21
C ILE A 63 5.53 -0.29 -17.63
N GLN A 64 6.25 0.81 -17.82
CA GLN A 64 6.43 1.45 -19.12
C GLN A 64 7.17 0.54 -20.12
N SER A 65 8.24 -0.12 -19.70
CA SER A 65 8.97 -1.05 -20.57
C SER A 65 8.12 -2.28 -20.93
N LEU A 66 7.27 -2.75 -20.02
CA LEU A 66 6.34 -3.83 -20.31
C LEU A 66 5.27 -3.43 -21.35
N ILE A 67 4.71 -2.23 -21.21
CA ILE A 67 3.64 -1.74 -22.09
C ILE A 67 4.17 -1.36 -23.48
N ASN A 68 5.30 -0.65 -23.53
CA ASN A 68 5.81 -0.08 -24.78
C ASN A 68 6.76 -1.04 -25.53
N ASP A 69 7.59 -1.78 -24.81
CA ASP A 69 8.66 -2.60 -25.37
C ASP A 69 8.35 -4.10 -25.31
N TYR A 70 7.23 -4.48 -24.64
CA TYR A 70 6.86 -5.88 -24.36
C TYR A 70 8.00 -6.69 -23.71
N ASN A 71 8.80 -6.03 -22.88
CA ASN A 71 9.96 -6.66 -22.22
C ASN A 71 9.50 -7.48 -21.00
N ILE A 72 9.02 -8.69 -21.28
CA ILE A 72 8.46 -9.60 -20.29
C ILE A 72 9.54 -10.10 -19.32
N ASP A 73 10.75 -10.36 -19.79
CA ASP A 73 11.85 -10.85 -18.94
C ASP A 73 12.22 -9.82 -17.87
N HIS A 74 12.39 -8.56 -18.25
CA HIS A 74 12.66 -7.46 -17.33
C HIS A 74 11.52 -7.25 -16.33
N ALA A 75 10.27 -7.36 -16.79
CA ALA A 75 9.13 -7.27 -15.91
C ALA A 75 9.08 -8.43 -14.92
N LEU A 76 9.32 -9.67 -15.37
CA LEU A 76 9.34 -10.86 -14.52
C LEU A 76 10.41 -10.75 -13.43
N ASP A 77 11.64 -10.34 -13.79
CA ASP A 77 12.70 -10.13 -12.81
C ASP A 77 12.32 -9.09 -11.76
N SER A 78 11.69 -8.00 -12.18
CA SER A 78 11.23 -6.95 -11.27
C SER A 78 10.10 -7.43 -10.35
N PHE A 79 9.18 -8.24 -10.86
CA PHE A 79 8.15 -8.87 -10.04
C PHE A 79 8.73 -9.88 -9.04
N ASN A 80 9.70 -10.70 -9.45
CA ASN A 80 10.38 -11.64 -8.55
C ASN A 80 11.04 -10.91 -7.38
N GLN A 81 11.80 -9.84 -7.67
CA GLN A 81 12.41 -9.00 -6.62
C GLN A 81 11.35 -8.38 -5.68
N GLN A 82 10.23 -7.92 -6.23
CA GLN A 82 9.16 -7.34 -5.44
C GLN A 82 8.46 -8.39 -4.56
N VAL A 83 8.28 -9.61 -5.05
CA VAL A 83 7.74 -10.73 -4.26
C VAL A 83 8.66 -11.03 -3.07
N GLU A 84 9.96 -11.19 -3.29
CA GLU A 84 10.94 -11.42 -2.21
C GLU A 84 10.91 -10.30 -1.15
N LYS A 85 10.85 -9.05 -1.61
CA LYS A 85 10.74 -7.90 -0.71
C LYS A 85 9.46 -7.92 0.12
N LEU A 86 8.32 -8.21 -0.51
CA LEU A 86 7.04 -8.29 0.20
C LEU A 86 6.99 -9.46 1.19
N GLU A 87 7.59 -10.59 0.88
CA GLU A 87 7.73 -11.72 1.81
C GLU A 87 8.57 -11.32 3.04
N PHE A 88 9.69 -10.64 2.83
CA PHE A 88 10.54 -10.12 3.90
C PHE A 88 9.77 -9.10 4.77
N ASP A 89 9.09 -8.15 4.15
CA ASP A 89 8.30 -7.14 4.86
C ASP A 89 7.15 -7.78 5.67
N ALA A 90 6.49 -8.76 5.11
CA ALA A 90 5.41 -9.52 5.78
C ALA A 90 5.95 -10.29 6.99
N TYR A 91 7.11 -10.94 6.87
CA TYR A 91 7.78 -11.63 7.98
C TYR A 91 8.07 -10.67 9.15
N TRP A 92 8.69 -9.53 8.86
CA TRP A 92 9.01 -8.54 9.89
C TRP A 92 7.80 -7.84 10.46
N ALA A 93 6.77 -7.59 9.65
CA ALA A 93 5.51 -7.07 10.14
C ALA A 93 4.85 -8.03 11.15
N LYS A 94 4.88 -9.35 10.86
CA LYS A 94 4.38 -10.37 11.77
C LYS A 94 5.20 -10.45 13.06
N ALA A 95 6.53 -10.38 12.96
CA ALA A 95 7.41 -10.38 14.12
C ALA A 95 7.13 -9.18 15.04
N ARG A 96 6.98 -7.97 14.45
CA ARG A 96 6.60 -6.75 15.20
C ARG A 96 5.24 -6.90 15.88
N TYR A 97 4.26 -7.46 15.19
CA TYR A 97 2.93 -7.71 15.75
C TYR A 97 3.00 -8.65 16.97
N LEU A 98 3.73 -9.77 16.84
CA LEU A 98 3.86 -10.74 17.94
C LEU A 98 4.59 -10.13 19.15
N ASN A 99 5.63 -9.33 18.94
CA ASN A 99 6.33 -8.61 19.99
C ASN A 99 5.43 -7.59 20.69
N ALA A 100 4.68 -6.80 19.92
CA ALA A 100 3.74 -5.84 20.47
C ALA A 100 2.67 -6.54 21.33
N LYS A 101 2.15 -7.67 20.86
CA LYS A 101 1.18 -8.48 21.59
C LYS A 101 1.77 -9.04 22.90
N LEU A 102 3.04 -9.46 22.87
CA LEU A 102 3.74 -9.91 24.07
C LEU A 102 3.87 -8.79 25.10
N TYR A 103 4.30 -7.60 24.68
CA TYR A 103 4.41 -6.44 25.58
C TYR A 103 3.05 -5.98 26.10
N GLN A 104 2.02 -5.99 25.27
CA GLN A 104 0.64 -5.73 25.69
C GLN A 104 0.23 -6.67 26.82
N LYS A 105 0.50 -7.97 26.69
CA LYS A 105 0.21 -8.97 27.72
C LYS A 105 0.97 -8.70 29.01
N LYS A 106 2.27 -8.36 28.92
CA LYS A 106 3.07 -7.99 30.09
C LYS A 106 2.50 -6.78 30.81
N LEU A 107 2.10 -5.73 30.09
CA LEU A 107 1.49 -4.54 30.66
C LEU A 107 0.14 -4.84 31.35
N MET A 108 -0.66 -5.73 30.77
CA MET A 108 -1.91 -6.18 31.41
C MET A 108 -1.63 -6.86 32.75
N MET A 109 -0.64 -7.76 32.81
CA MET A 109 -0.24 -8.43 34.05
C MET A 109 0.25 -7.43 35.12
N VAL A 110 1.04 -6.43 34.72
CA VAL A 110 1.49 -5.34 35.61
C VAL A 110 0.31 -4.54 36.13
N LYS A 111 -0.62 -4.18 35.26
CA LYS A 111 -1.83 -3.45 35.64
C LYS A 111 -2.67 -4.24 36.66
N ASP A 112 -2.87 -5.52 36.43
CA ASP A 112 -3.65 -6.38 37.30
C ASP A 112 -2.97 -6.52 38.69
N ASN A 113 -1.64 -6.67 38.72
CA ASN A 113 -0.87 -6.71 39.96
C ASN A 113 -0.93 -5.37 40.72
N ILE A 114 -0.80 -4.23 40.02
CA ILE A 114 -0.94 -2.90 40.65
C ILE A 114 -2.33 -2.73 41.22
N SER A 115 -3.37 -3.12 40.50
CA SER A 115 -4.77 -3.05 40.94
C SER A 115 -4.99 -3.92 42.19
N TYR A 116 -4.40 -5.10 42.21
CA TYR A 116 -4.43 -6.01 43.36
C TYR A 116 -3.73 -5.42 44.60
N ASP A 117 -2.54 -4.84 44.42
CA ASP A 117 -1.77 -4.22 45.50
C ASP A 117 -2.48 -2.98 46.05
N ILE A 118 -3.07 -2.15 45.22
CA ILE A 118 -3.90 -1.00 45.63
C ILE A 118 -5.11 -1.50 46.43
N GLY A 119 -5.77 -2.55 45.96
CA GLY A 119 -6.88 -3.19 46.68
C GLY A 119 -6.48 -3.69 48.05
N LYS A 120 -5.31 -4.35 48.18
CA LYS A 120 -4.77 -4.79 49.44
C LYS A 120 -4.36 -3.65 50.38
N ARG A 121 -3.77 -2.58 49.87
CA ARG A 121 -3.44 -1.36 50.65
C ARG A 121 -4.68 -0.77 51.29
N ASN A 122 -5.76 -0.71 50.57
CA ASN A 122 -7.04 -0.23 51.08
C ASN A 122 -7.64 -1.17 52.18
N GLN A 123 -7.17 -2.43 52.25
CA GLN A 123 -7.53 -3.39 53.29
C GLN A 123 -6.53 -3.42 54.45
N GLY A 124 -5.56 -2.48 54.50
CA GLY A 124 -4.59 -2.36 55.62
C GLY A 124 -3.36 -3.26 55.52
N TYR A 125 -3.12 -3.91 54.42
CA TYR A 125 -1.90 -4.69 54.16
C TYR A 125 -0.85 -3.88 53.44
N TYR A 126 0.31 -3.67 54.06
CA TYR A 126 1.46 -2.99 53.46
C TYR A 126 2.44 -4.05 52.90
N TYR A 127 2.68 -4.05 51.59
CA TYR A 127 3.81 -4.75 51.00
C TYR A 127 4.80 -3.73 50.44
N PRO A 128 6.11 -3.82 50.78
CA PRO A 128 7.10 -2.97 50.14
C PRO A 128 7.18 -3.31 48.66
N ILE A 129 7.13 -2.28 47.79
CA ILE A 129 7.43 -2.43 46.38
C ILE A 129 8.93 -2.66 46.31
N GLU A 130 9.36 -3.87 45.97
CA GLU A 130 10.74 -4.09 45.56
C GLU A 130 10.98 -3.34 44.25
N SER A 131 11.88 -2.36 44.32
CA SER A 131 12.36 -1.62 43.15
C SER A 131 13.17 -2.54 42.26
N PHE A 132 12.78 -2.63 41.00
CA PHE A 132 13.58 -3.27 39.95
C PHE A 132 14.79 -2.41 39.59
#